data_8bca83ea60d693d49e28c6326f3d257f
#
_entry.id   8bca83ea60d693d49e28c6326f3d257f
#
_cell.length_a   1.000
_cell.length_b   1.000
_cell.length_c   1.000
_cell.angle_alpha   90.00
_cell.angle_beta   90.00
_cell.angle_gamma   90.00
#
_symmetry.space_group_name_H-M   'P 1'
#
loop_
_entity.id
_entity.type
_entity.pdbx_description
1 polymer ?
#
loop_
_entity_poly.entity_id
_entity_poly.type
_entity_poly.pdbx_seq_one_letter_code
_entity_poly.pdbx_strand_id
1 'polypeptide(L)'
;MVKEMSQKLTAQMVRNNVVDAAKAPIYAYGIELLLSTLAGILALVTVSLFLRAPFLWIPYLAGFIPIRLLGGGYHAKTHMSCITAFSFLYTASLVAEKAHIISSSFLLFSCASNIIIMFLFAPVVPQNKPLTAKHRMVNRCFCLLLGVLNLGLGILCSSAHWSNHWLMMYFTGSGIAGFSMLFAGVNKSRKR
;
A
#
# COMPACT_ATOMS: atom_id res chain seq x y z
N MET A 1 18.15 5.23 -12.53
CA MET A 1 18.27 6.35 -11.55
C MET A 1 18.17 5.86 -10.10
N VAL A 2 17.02 5.37 -9.58
CA VAL A 2 16.92 4.89 -8.18
C VAL A 2 17.86 3.72 -7.90
N LYS A 3 17.88 2.71 -8.78
CA LYS A 3 18.78 1.54 -8.68
C LYS A 3 20.27 1.93 -8.70
N GLU A 4 20.67 2.83 -9.57
CA GLU A 4 22.06 3.31 -9.65
C GLU A 4 22.46 4.09 -8.39
N MET A 5 21.53 4.92 -7.87
CA MET A 5 21.76 5.62 -6.61
C MET A 5 21.92 4.67 -5.43
N SER A 6 21.07 3.66 -5.32
CA SER A 6 21.17 2.66 -4.25
C SER A 6 22.47 1.87 -4.33
N GLN A 7 22.90 1.49 -5.54
CA GLN A 7 24.19 0.81 -5.75
C GLN A 7 25.39 1.68 -5.38
N LYS A 8 25.40 2.96 -5.78
CA LYS A 8 26.47 3.91 -5.42
C LYS A 8 26.56 4.11 -3.90
N LEU A 9 25.42 4.31 -3.23
CA LEU A 9 25.38 4.46 -1.77
C LEU A 9 25.89 3.19 -1.07
N THR A 10 25.44 2.01 -1.51
CA THR A 10 25.90 0.73 -0.94
C THR A 10 27.40 0.53 -1.17
N ALA A 11 27.91 0.83 -2.36
CA ALA A 11 29.35 0.72 -2.65
C ALA A 11 30.18 1.66 -1.76
N GLN A 12 29.67 2.85 -1.46
CA GLN A 12 30.33 3.77 -0.53
C GLN A 12 30.31 3.26 0.91
N MET A 13 29.18 2.61 1.35
CA MET A 13 29.09 1.98 2.68
C MET A 13 30.07 0.82 2.82
N VAL A 14 30.24 -0.01 1.79
CA VAL A 14 31.23 -1.09 1.77
C VAL A 14 32.65 -0.52 1.83
N ARG A 15 32.93 0.53 1.05
CA ARG A 15 34.28 1.16 1.01
C ARG A 15 34.65 1.79 2.36
N ASN A 16 33.66 2.27 3.12
CA ASN A 16 33.85 2.82 4.45
C ASN A 16 33.77 1.76 5.58
N ASN A 17 33.77 0.47 5.24
CA ASN A 17 33.66 -0.66 6.19
C ASN A 17 32.42 -0.62 7.10
N VAL A 18 31.35 0.09 6.69
CA VAL A 18 30.07 0.14 7.41
C VAL A 18 29.24 -1.13 7.15
N VAL A 19 29.43 -1.73 5.97
CA VAL A 19 28.70 -2.92 5.52
C VAL A 19 29.68 -3.92 4.92
N ASP A 20 29.52 -5.18 5.31
CA ASP A 20 30.24 -6.30 4.70
C ASP A 20 29.89 -6.45 3.21
N ALA A 21 30.91 -6.64 2.37
CA ALA A 21 30.75 -6.83 0.93
C ALA A 21 29.81 -8.00 0.59
N ALA A 22 29.81 -9.07 1.40
CA ALA A 22 28.91 -10.21 1.23
C ALA A 22 27.43 -9.85 1.41
N LYS A 23 27.11 -8.81 2.19
CA LYS A 23 25.75 -8.31 2.46
C LYS A 23 25.34 -7.15 1.57
N ALA A 24 26.23 -6.61 0.74
CA ALA A 24 26.00 -5.48 -0.13
C ALA A 24 24.72 -5.59 -0.98
N PRO A 25 24.35 -6.73 -1.61
CA PRO A 25 23.13 -6.86 -2.39
C PRO A 25 21.85 -6.64 -1.55
N ILE A 26 21.88 -7.03 -0.27
CA ILE A 26 20.72 -6.88 0.64
C ILE A 26 20.52 -5.41 0.98
N TYR A 27 21.60 -4.69 1.27
CA TYR A 27 21.56 -3.26 1.57
C TYR A 27 21.19 -2.43 0.33
N ALA A 28 21.74 -2.77 -0.84
CA ALA A 28 21.37 -2.12 -2.10
C ALA A 28 19.85 -2.20 -2.36
N TYR A 29 19.27 -3.39 -2.16
CA TYR A 29 17.82 -3.59 -2.29
C TYR A 29 17.03 -2.80 -1.24
N GLY A 30 17.49 -2.78 0.02
CA GLY A 30 16.83 -2.02 1.10
C GLY A 30 16.82 -0.52 0.83
N ILE A 31 17.96 0.04 0.40
CA ILE A 31 18.09 1.46 0.03
C ILE A 31 17.24 1.78 -1.21
N GLU A 32 17.20 0.90 -2.21
CA GLU A 32 16.38 1.07 -3.40
C GLU A 32 14.89 1.16 -3.01
N LEU A 33 14.43 0.28 -2.12
CA LEU A 33 13.07 0.29 -1.62
C LEU A 33 12.76 1.56 -0.84
N LEU A 34 13.67 1.99 0.03
CA LEU A 34 13.52 3.21 0.83
C LEU A 34 13.44 4.45 -0.05
N LEU A 35 14.34 4.60 -1.02
CA LEU A 35 14.32 5.72 -1.97
C LEU A 35 13.03 5.75 -2.79
N SER A 36 12.56 4.57 -3.25
CA SER A 36 11.31 4.46 -3.99
C SER A 36 10.10 4.86 -3.14
N THR A 37 10.09 4.45 -1.86
CA THR A 37 9.02 4.80 -0.93
C THR A 37 9.00 6.31 -0.63
N LEU A 38 10.16 6.91 -0.38
CA LEU A 38 10.28 8.36 -0.16
C LEU A 38 9.82 9.14 -1.40
N ALA A 39 10.21 8.71 -2.60
CA ALA A 39 9.75 9.34 -3.83
C ALA A 39 8.22 9.24 -4.00
N GLY A 40 7.63 8.11 -3.64
CA GLY A 40 6.17 7.94 -3.62
C GLY A 40 5.48 8.88 -2.63
N ILE A 41 6.00 8.98 -1.40
CA ILE A 41 5.45 9.91 -0.39
C ILE A 41 5.56 11.35 -0.87
N LEU A 42 6.71 11.76 -1.40
CA LEU A 42 6.91 13.10 -1.94
C LEU A 42 5.91 13.42 -3.07
N ALA A 43 5.63 12.46 -3.95
CA ALA A 43 4.62 12.62 -4.99
C ALA A 43 3.22 12.86 -4.40
N LEU A 44 2.82 12.10 -3.37
CA LEU A 44 1.54 12.30 -2.69
C LEU A 44 1.46 13.66 -1.99
N VAL A 45 2.52 14.06 -1.29
CA VAL A 45 2.60 15.38 -0.64
C VAL A 45 2.47 16.49 -1.67
N THR A 46 3.18 16.41 -2.80
CA THR A 46 3.11 17.39 -3.88
C THR A 46 1.70 17.50 -4.44
N VAL A 47 1.04 16.38 -4.74
CA VAL A 47 -0.37 16.35 -5.20
C VAL A 47 -1.30 16.96 -4.16
N SER A 48 -1.11 16.62 -2.87
CA SER A 48 -1.93 17.14 -1.77
C SER A 48 -1.83 18.65 -1.64
N LEU A 49 -0.61 19.19 -1.74
CA LEU A 49 -0.37 20.64 -1.70
C LEU A 49 -1.01 21.33 -2.90
N PHE A 50 -0.81 20.79 -4.10
CA PHE A 50 -1.38 21.33 -5.33
C PHE A 50 -2.92 21.35 -5.29
N LEU A 51 -3.54 20.32 -4.77
CA LEU A 51 -4.99 20.22 -4.62
C LEU A 51 -5.51 20.87 -3.31
N ARG A 52 -4.70 21.64 -2.60
CA ARG A 52 -5.10 22.33 -1.33
C ARG A 52 -5.69 21.37 -0.29
N ALA A 53 -5.07 20.22 -0.10
CA ALA A 53 -5.44 19.21 0.87
C ALA A 53 -4.20 18.62 1.58
N PRO A 54 -3.39 19.45 2.26
CA PRO A 54 -1.99 19.17 2.60
C PRO A 54 -1.78 17.92 3.47
N PHE A 55 -2.78 17.48 4.23
CA PHE A 55 -2.61 16.36 5.18
C PHE A 55 -3.41 15.10 4.82
N LEU A 56 -4.20 15.10 3.74
CA LEU A 56 -5.06 13.94 3.41
C LEU A 56 -4.30 12.70 2.89
N TRP A 57 -3.02 12.85 2.54
CA TRP A 57 -2.14 11.72 2.23
C TRP A 57 -1.84 10.85 3.46
N ILE A 58 -1.89 11.42 4.69
CA ILE A 58 -1.62 10.68 5.94
C ILE A 58 -2.66 9.58 6.17
N PRO A 59 -3.97 9.87 6.28
CA PRO A 59 -4.97 8.82 6.47
C PRO A 59 -5.04 7.85 5.29
N TYR A 60 -4.80 8.30 4.06
CA TYR A 60 -4.73 7.41 2.91
C TYR A 60 -3.61 6.38 3.06
N LEU A 61 -2.40 6.79 3.45
CA LEU A 61 -1.30 5.88 3.73
C LEU A 61 -1.56 4.99 4.95
N ALA A 62 -2.18 5.52 5.99
CA ALA A 62 -2.57 4.75 7.17
C ALA A 62 -3.53 3.61 6.85
N GLY A 63 -4.46 3.81 5.91
CA GLY A 63 -5.33 2.75 5.41
C GLY A 63 -4.62 1.77 4.46
N PHE A 64 -3.74 2.27 3.60
CA PHE A 64 -3.08 1.49 2.56
C PHE A 64 -1.93 0.62 3.07
N ILE A 65 -1.00 1.19 3.86
CA ILE A 65 0.27 0.54 4.23
C ILE A 65 0.07 -0.74 5.03
N PRO A 66 -0.73 -0.79 6.10
CA PRO A 66 -0.86 -2.01 6.91
C PRO A 66 -1.37 -3.20 6.11
N ILE A 67 -2.38 -2.98 5.28
CA ILE A 67 -2.96 -4.02 4.41
C ILE A 67 -1.94 -4.48 3.38
N ARG A 68 -1.20 -3.55 2.80
CA ARG A 68 -0.17 -3.82 1.81
C ARG A 68 1.00 -4.62 2.37
N LEU A 69 1.44 -4.32 3.60
CA LEU A 69 2.54 -5.03 4.27
C LEU A 69 2.16 -6.48 4.63
N LEU A 70 0.96 -6.68 5.14
CA LEU A 70 0.50 -7.98 5.63
C LEU A 70 -0.09 -8.85 4.51
N GLY A 71 -0.92 -8.24 3.67
CA GLY A 71 -1.64 -8.94 2.60
C GLY A 71 -0.84 -9.11 1.32
N GLY A 72 0.19 -8.30 1.12
CA GLY A 72 0.90 -8.21 -0.16
C GLY A 72 0.10 -7.45 -1.21
N GLY A 73 0.30 -7.78 -2.47
CA GLY A 73 -0.43 -7.18 -3.59
C GLY A 73 0.42 -7.07 -4.85
N TYR A 74 -0.13 -6.42 -5.86
CA TYR A 74 0.54 -6.25 -7.14
C TYR A 74 1.80 -5.38 -7.02
N HIS A 75 2.90 -5.88 -7.56
CA HIS A 75 4.12 -5.10 -7.76
C HIS A 75 4.30 -4.84 -9.26
N ALA A 76 4.41 -3.57 -9.61
CA ALA A 76 4.73 -3.18 -10.97
C ALA A 76 6.16 -3.61 -11.35
N LYS A 77 6.41 -3.79 -12.64
CA LYS A 77 7.73 -4.23 -13.13
C LYS A 77 8.85 -3.23 -12.84
N THR A 78 8.52 -1.94 -12.71
CA THR A 78 9.48 -0.88 -12.42
C THR A 78 9.00 -0.02 -11.25
N HIS A 79 9.94 0.55 -10.47
CA HIS A 79 9.63 1.47 -9.37
C HIS A 79 8.84 2.69 -9.86
N MET A 80 9.21 3.24 -11.02
CA MET A 80 8.51 4.40 -11.60
C MET A 80 7.05 4.10 -11.92
N SER A 81 6.76 2.95 -12.51
CA SER A 81 5.36 2.59 -12.81
C SER A 81 4.54 2.33 -11.53
N CYS A 82 5.19 1.86 -10.47
CA CYS A 82 4.55 1.70 -9.17
C CYS A 82 4.19 3.06 -8.55
N ILE A 83 5.15 4.01 -8.53
CA ILE A 83 4.96 5.36 -8.01
C ILE A 83 3.87 6.08 -8.80
N THR A 84 3.93 6.02 -10.15
CA THR A 84 2.95 6.69 -11.02
C THR A 84 1.54 6.13 -10.82
N ALA A 85 1.37 4.80 -10.79
CA ALA A 85 0.08 4.18 -10.55
C ALA A 85 -0.49 4.53 -9.17
N PHE A 86 0.37 4.50 -8.14
CA PHE A 86 -0.01 4.84 -6.78
C PHE A 86 -0.43 6.31 -6.63
N SER A 87 0.36 7.24 -7.21
CA SER A 87 0.05 8.67 -7.21
C SER A 87 -1.21 8.97 -8.01
N PHE A 88 -1.44 8.28 -9.14
CA PHE A 88 -2.66 8.41 -9.92
C PHE A 88 -3.90 7.97 -9.11
N LEU A 89 -3.84 6.81 -8.46
CA LEU A 89 -4.94 6.31 -7.63
C LEU A 89 -5.23 7.25 -6.45
N TYR A 90 -4.20 7.79 -5.83
CA TYR A 90 -4.35 8.79 -4.78
C TYR A 90 -5.01 10.06 -5.30
N THR A 91 -4.54 10.59 -6.44
CA THR A 91 -5.11 11.79 -7.06
C THR A 91 -6.57 11.60 -7.42
N ALA A 92 -6.92 10.46 -8.03
CA ALA A 92 -8.29 10.11 -8.36
C ALA A 92 -9.18 10.03 -7.10
N SER A 93 -8.67 9.42 -6.02
CA SER A 93 -9.36 9.34 -4.73
C SER A 93 -9.61 10.71 -4.12
N LEU A 94 -8.61 11.59 -4.14
CA LEU A 94 -8.68 12.93 -3.59
C LEU A 94 -9.64 13.82 -4.39
N VAL A 95 -9.65 13.70 -5.72
CA VAL A 95 -10.61 14.41 -6.58
C VAL A 95 -12.03 13.91 -6.35
N ALA A 96 -12.23 12.59 -6.27
CA ALA A 96 -13.55 11.99 -6.02
C ALA A 96 -14.09 12.38 -4.64
N GLU A 97 -13.22 12.46 -3.63
CA GLU A 97 -13.56 12.92 -2.30
C GLU A 97 -13.99 14.39 -2.32
N LYS A 98 -13.23 15.30 -2.92
CA LYS A 98 -13.56 16.72 -3.06
C LYS A 98 -14.83 16.98 -3.89
N ALA A 99 -15.11 16.14 -4.86
CA ALA A 99 -16.33 16.18 -5.66
C ALA A 99 -17.54 15.54 -4.94
N HIS A 100 -17.39 15.12 -3.67
CA HIS A 100 -18.43 14.44 -2.87
C HIS A 100 -19.04 13.21 -3.56
N ILE A 101 -18.25 12.51 -4.42
CA ILE A 101 -18.67 11.29 -5.10
C ILE A 101 -18.63 10.09 -4.14
N ILE A 102 -17.73 10.14 -3.14
CA ILE A 102 -17.56 9.06 -2.18
C ILE A 102 -18.64 9.18 -1.09
N SER A 103 -19.62 8.30 -1.13
CA SER A 103 -20.69 8.21 -0.13
C SER A 103 -20.36 7.20 0.98
N SER A 104 -21.05 7.32 2.11
CA SER A 104 -20.92 6.32 3.21
C SER A 104 -21.29 4.91 2.76
N SER A 105 -22.26 4.75 1.87
CA SER A 105 -22.64 3.45 1.31
C SER A 105 -21.52 2.86 0.45
N PHE A 106 -20.83 3.69 -0.33
CA PHE A 106 -19.66 3.26 -1.10
C PHE A 106 -18.52 2.78 -0.18
N LEU A 107 -18.31 3.46 0.95
CA LEU A 107 -17.30 3.05 1.92
C LEU A 107 -17.63 1.69 2.55
N LEU A 108 -18.87 1.46 2.97
CA LEU A 108 -19.30 0.18 3.53
C LEU A 108 -19.14 -0.96 2.51
N PHE A 109 -19.53 -0.71 1.26
CA PHE A 109 -19.31 -1.67 0.18
C PHE A 109 -17.82 -1.96 -0.03
N SER A 110 -16.97 -0.93 0.00
CA SER A 110 -15.51 -1.08 -0.10
C SER A 110 -14.94 -1.89 1.06
N CYS A 111 -15.36 -1.65 2.30
CA CYS A 111 -14.92 -2.41 3.47
C CYS A 111 -15.37 -3.88 3.40
N ALA A 112 -16.62 -4.14 3.01
CA ALA A 112 -17.15 -5.49 2.88
C ALA A 112 -16.45 -6.27 1.76
N SER A 113 -16.23 -5.66 0.61
CA SER A 113 -15.49 -6.28 -0.49
C SER A 113 -14.03 -6.53 -0.11
N ASN A 114 -13.43 -5.63 0.66
CA ASN A 114 -12.04 -5.74 1.12
C ASN A 114 -11.82 -6.97 2.01
N ILE A 115 -12.72 -7.24 2.98
CA ILE A 115 -12.59 -8.43 3.83
C ILE A 115 -12.76 -9.73 3.03
N ILE A 116 -13.65 -9.75 2.04
CA ILE A 116 -13.82 -10.90 1.14
C ILE A 116 -12.53 -11.13 0.34
N ILE A 117 -11.95 -10.08 -0.23
CA ILE A 117 -10.69 -10.16 -0.98
C ILE A 117 -9.56 -10.67 -0.08
N MET A 118 -9.45 -10.16 1.14
CA MET A 118 -8.45 -10.61 2.11
C MET A 118 -8.63 -12.09 2.47
N PHE A 119 -9.87 -12.53 2.69
CA PHE A 119 -10.16 -13.94 2.98
C PHE A 119 -9.74 -14.87 1.86
N LEU A 120 -10.01 -14.50 0.60
CA LEU A 120 -9.74 -15.33 -0.58
C LEU A 120 -8.26 -15.32 -0.98
N PHE A 121 -7.58 -14.17 -0.89
CA PHE A 121 -6.27 -13.98 -1.50
C PHE A 121 -5.13 -13.73 -0.53
N ALA A 122 -5.38 -13.32 0.74
CA ALA A 122 -4.30 -13.00 1.67
C ALA A 122 -3.60 -14.26 2.21
N PRO A 123 -2.26 -14.21 2.34
CA PRO A 123 -1.34 -13.22 1.78
C PRO A 123 -0.92 -13.58 0.35
N VAL A 124 -0.85 -12.59 -0.53
CA VAL A 124 -0.29 -12.75 -1.87
C VAL A 124 1.24 -12.67 -1.77
N VAL A 125 1.89 -13.83 -1.77
CA VAL A 125 3.35 -13.94 -1.65
C VAL A 125 4.00 -13.78 -3.02
N PRO A 126 4.96 -12.85 -3.20
CA PRO A 126 5.75 -12.74 -4.42
C PRO A 126 6.57 -14.02 -4.66
N GLN A 127 6.73 -14.41 -5.92
CA GLN A 127 7.48 -15.63 -6.29
C GLN A 127 8.96 -15.59 -5.83
N ASN A 128 9.55 -14.40 -5.73
CA ASN A 128 10.97 -14.19 -5.42
C ASN A 128 11.28 -14.17 -3.91
N LYS A 129 10.26 -14.23 -3.02
CA LYS A 129 10.47 -14.27 -1.57
C LYS A 129 9.48 -15.25 -0.94
N PRO A 130 9.79 -16.55 -0.89
CA PRO A 130 8.94 -17.54 -0.23
C PRO A 130 8.87 -17.22 1.27
N LEU A 131 7.66 -17.01 1.78
CA LEU A 131 7.41 -16.91 3.22
C LEU A 131 7.35 -18.31 3.82
N THR A 132 7.91 -18.50 5.02
CA THR A 132 7.70 -19.74 5.79
C THR A 132 6.22 -19.91 6.09
N ALA A 133 5.76 -21.17 6.25
CA ALA A 133 4.36 -21.48 6.52
C ALA A 133 3.83 -20.71 7.76
N LYS A 134 4.64 -20.60 8.81
CA LYS A 134 4.33 -19.85 10.04
C LYS A 134 4.08 -18.36 9.75
N HIS A 135 4.99 -17.69 9.05
CA HIS A 135 4.84 -16.26 8.71
C HIS A 135 3.63 -16.02 7.78
N ARG A 136 3.37 -16.94 6.87
CA ARG A 136 2.20 -16.86 6.00
C ARG A 136 0.89 -16.92 6.78
N MET A 137 0.79 -17.82 7.76
CA MET A 137 -0.38 -17.95 8.62
C MET A 137 -0.56 -16.71 9.50
N VAL A 138 0.50 -16.23 10.12
CA VAL A 138 0.49 -15.02 10.96
C VAL A 138 0.03 -13.80 10.16
N ASN A 139 0.63 -13.57 8.99
CA ASN A 139 0.25 -12.44 8.12
C ASN A 139 -1.22 -12.54 7.67
N ARG A 140 -1.71 -13.75 7.41
CA ARG A 140 -3.13 -13.97 7.07
C ARG A 140 -4.05 -13.58 8.22
N CYS A 141 -3.75 -14.04 9.43
CA CYS A 141 -4.55 -13.72 10.61
C CYS A 141 -4.59 -12.21 10.87
N PHE A 142 -3.43 -11.53 10.84
CA PHE A 142 -3.37 -10.08 11.02
C PHE A 142 -4.08 -9.31 9.91
N CYS A 143 -3.98 -9.76 8.66
CA CYS A 143 -4.67 -9.14 7.53
C CYS A 143 -6.19 -9.24 7.69
N LEU A 144 -6.71 -10.41 8.09
CA LEU A 144 -8.14 -10.62 8.35
C LEU A 144 -8.62 -9.80 9.56
N LEU A 145 -7.82 -9.75 10.63
CA LEU A 145 -8.12 -8.91 11.79
C LEU A 145 -8.25 -7.43 11.39
N LEU A 146 -7.32 -6.91 10.59
CA LEU A 146 -7.41 -5.55 10.04
C LEU A 146 -8.67 -5.38 9.17
N GLY A 147 -9.04 -6.36 8.37
CA GLY A 147 -10.26 -6.34 7.58
C GLY A 147 -11.52 -6.21 8.45
N VAL A 148 -11.61 -7.01 9.52
CA VAL A 148 -12.73 -6.96 10.49
C VAL A 148 -12.77 -5.62 11.22
N LEU A 149 -11.61 -5.11 11.67
CA LEU A 149 -11.52 -3.79 12.33
C LEU A 149 -11.93 -2.66 11.38
N ASN A 150 -11.50 -2.68 10.12
CA ASN A 150 -11.92 -1.72 9.10
C ASN A 150 -13.43 -1.77 8.85
N LEU A 151 -14.01 -2.97 8.74
CA LEU A 151 -15.46 -3.12 8.55
C LEU A 151 -16.23 -2.59 9.78
N GLY A 152 -15.79 -2.95 11.00
CA GLY A 152 -16.40 -2.46 12.24
C GLY A 152 -16.34 -0.93 12.34
N LEU A 153 -15.18 -0.33 12.05
CA LEU A 153 -15.02 1.12 12.00
C LEU A 153 -15.92 1.75 10.93
N GLY A 154 -16.02 1.15 9.74
CA GLY A 154 -16.89 1.62 8.66
C GLY A 154 -18.37 1.62 9.07
N ILE A 155 -18.85 0.57 9.75
CA ILE A 155 -20.22 0.48 10.27
C ILE A 155 -20.45 1.56 11.32
N LEU A 156 -19.53 1.74 12.29
CA LEU A 156 -19.64 2.76 13.32
C LEU A 156 -19.68 4.18 12.73
N CYS A 157 -18.81 4.48 11.78
CA CYS A 157 -18.79 5.79 11.12
C CYS A 157 -20.06 6.05 10.31
N SER A 158 -20.59 5.02 9.65
CA SER A 158 -21.84 5.12 8.88
C SER A 158 -23.07 5.32 9.78
N SER A 159 -23.17 4.60 10.90
CA SER A 159 -24.27 4.70 11.84
C SER A 159 -24.28 6.04 12.60
N ALA A 160 -23.10 6.58 12.88
CA ALA A 160 -22.92 7.87 13.54
C ALA A 160 -23.01 9.07 12.56
N HIS A 161 -23.27 8.82 11.26
CA HIS A 161 -23.22 9.83 10.20
C HIS A 161 -21.91 10.65 10.18
N TRP A 162 -20.82 10.03 10.60
CA TRP A 162 -19.49 10.62 10.65
C TRP A 162 -18.86 10.61 9.25
N SER A 163 -19.15 11.64 8.46
CA SER A 163 -18.48 11.90 7.19
C SER A 163 -17.39 12.94 7.38
N ASN A 164 -16.15 12.49 7.54
CA ASN A 164 -14.99 13.36 7.62
C ASN A 164 -14.02 13.00 6.48
N HIS A 165 -13.43 14.00 5.82
CA HIS A 165 -12.42 13.84 4.76
C HIS A 165 -11.28 12.86 5.14
N TRP A 166 -10.87 12.85 6.41
CA TRP A 166 -9.84 11.94 6.92
C TRP A 166 -10.27 10.48 6.87
N LEU A 167 -11.48 10.19 7.33
CA LEU A 167 -12.04 8.83 7.31
C LEU A 167 -12.27 8.36 5.88
N MET A 168 -12.79 9.23 5.01
CA MET A 168 -13.00 8.93 3.60
C MET A 168 -11.68 8.51 2.92
N MET A 169 -10.61 9.29 3.12
CA MET A 169 -9.30 8.98 2.56
C MET A 169 -8.67 7.72 3.17
N TYR A 170 -8.86 7.45 4.47
CA TYR A 170 -8.42 6.23 5.11
C TYR A 170 -9.06 4.98 4.47
N PHE A 171 -10.39 4.96 4.36
CA PHE A 171 -11.11 3.84 3.77
C PHE A 171 -10.82 3.66 2.28
N THR A 172 -10.62 4.74 1.55
CA THR A 172 -10.24 4.69 0.14
C THR A 172 -8.84 4.07 -0.01
N GLY A 173 -7.88 4.47 0.83
CA GLY A 173 -6.55 3.87 0.87
C GLY A 173 -6.59 2.38 1.17
N SER A 174 -7.40 1.96 2.16
CA SER A 174 -7.58 0.55 2.49
C SER A 174 -8.23 -0.24 1.34
N GLY A 175 -9.24 0.33 0.68
CA GLY A 175 -9.91 -0.27 -0.47
C GLY A 175 -8.96 -0.50 -1.65
N ILE A 176 -8.13 0.49 -1.96
CA ILE A 176 -7.11 0.38 -3.03
C ILE A 176 -6.07 -0.69 -2.70
N ALA A 177 -5.67 -0.83 -1.43
CA ALA A 177 -4.77 -1.90 -1.01
C ALA A 177 -5.37 -3.29 -1.26
N GLY A 178 -6.64 -3.51 -0.89
CA GLY A 178 -7.37 -4.74 -1.18
C GLY A 178 -7.52 -5.01 -2.68
N PHE A 179 -7.87 -4.00 -3.45
CA PHE A 179 -7.97 -4.11 -4.91
C PHE A 179 -6.64 -4.52 -5.56
N SER A 180 -5.52 -3.96 -5.07
CA SER A 180 -4.19 -4.35 -5.52
C SER A 180 -3.87 -5.80 -5.22
N MET A 181 -4.40 -6.34 -4.11
CA MET A 181 -4.27 -7.75 -3.72
C MET A 181 -5.11 -8.65 -4.62
N LEU A 182 -6.35 -8.28 -4.93
CA LEU A 182 -7.20 -8.99 -5.89
C LEU A 182 -6.52 -9.13 -7.24
N PHE A 183 -5.99 -8.02 -7.78
CA PHE A 183 -5.32 -8.02 -9.07
C PHE A 183 -4.08 -8.92 -9.09
N ALA A 184 -3.30 -8.94 -8.01
CA ALA A 184 -2.15 -9.81 -7.87
C ALA A 184 -2.53 -11.29 -7.72
N GLY A 185 -3.61 -11.59 -6.98
CA GLY A 185 -4.13 -12.94 -6.79
C GLY A 185 -4.63 -13.55 -8.09
N VAL A 186 -5.43 -12.81 -8.85
CA VAL A 186 -5.96 -13.24 -10.16
C VAL A 186 -4.84 -13.47 -11.17
N ASN A 187 -3.85 -12.57 -11.27
CA ASN A 187 -2.70 -12.74 -12.16
C ASN A 187 -1.85 -13.97 -11.80
N LYS A 188 -1.77 -14.33 -10.52
CA LYS A 188 -1.06 -15.53 -10.09
C LYS A 188 -1.82 -16.81 -10.44
N SER A 189 -3.14 -16.80 -10.35
CA SER A 189 -3.99 -17.92 -10.74
C SER A 189 -3.92 -18.21 -12.25
N ARG A 190 -3.80 -17.16 -13.07
CA ARG A 190 -3.71 -17.26 -14.55
C ARG A 190 -2.38 -17.83 -15.07
N LYS A 191 -1.33 -17.83 -14.22
CA LYS A 191 0.01 -18.34 -14.57
C LYS A 191 0.29 -19.76 -14.05
N ARG A 192 -0.68 -20.38 -13.41
CA ARG A 192 -0.69 -21.79 -13.00
C ARG A 192 -1.43 -22.65 -14.01
#